data_d4c6f88df7901ca1b1940921a257184b
#
_entry.id   d4c6f88df7901ca1b1940921a257184b
#
_cell.length_a   1.000
_cell.length_b   1.000
_cell.length_c   1.000
_cell.angle_alpha   90.00
_cell.angle_beta   90.00
_cell.angle_gamma   90.00
#
_symmetry.space_group_name_H-M   'P 1'
#
loop_
_entity.id
_entity.type
_entity.pdbx_description
1 polymer ?
#
loop_
_entity_poly.entity_id
_entity_poly.type
_entity_poly.pdbx_seq_one_letter_code
_entity_poly.pdbx_strand_id
1 'polypeptide(L)'
;MGGLPEGHAYFDQLVSEQTGAIVVDADYRVAPENVFPAAIDDADATIKWLQENAEERWGADPTLMTTSGFSAGGNLAFAVTQQKGCQAPSPTAIKAITTFYAVIDFRLSPWEKPHPDNMPKNDPAKVFLPLFDAYAAPARAKHFEDPRLSPVLSEKESLPERILLVVPGIDILVAEQTEFAERINNEDGEREVQRVEILHEKDLFHGYLEVPDIVVKRDIKHRAYKKAIQVLKETHRKYDWTWNA
;
A
#
# COMPACT_ATOMS: atom_id res chain seq x y z
N MET A 1 -13.85 -0.27 -2.22
CA MET A 1 -14.17 1.18 -2.18
C MET A 1 -13.15 1.87 -3.05
N GLY A 2 -13.56 2.49 -4.15
CA GLY A 2 -12.73 3.46 -4.83
C GLY A 2 -12.66 4.70 -3.95
N GLY A 3 -11.45 5.20 -3.65
CA GLY A 3 -11.30 6.50 -3.01
C GLY A 3 -11.85 7.59 -3.95
N LEU A 4 -12.22 8.73 -3.39
CA LEU A 4 -12.42 9.89 -4.23
C LEU A 4 -11.05 10.27 -4.81
N PRO A 5 -10.90 10.43 -6.13
CA PRO A 5 -9.60 10.76 -6.76
C PRO A 5 -8.94 12.00 -6.13
N GLU A 6 -9.75 12.92 -5.64
CA GLU A 6 -9.31 14.15 -4.97
C GLU A 6 -8.68 13.89 -3.60
N GLY A 7 -8.98 12.76 -2.93
CA GLY A 7 -8.45 12.44 -1.59
C GLY A 7 -6.94 12.20 -1.56
N HIS A 8 -6.40 11.66 -2.64
CA HIS A 8 -4.98 11.30 -2.74
C HIS A 8 -4.18 12.24 -3.65
N ALA A 9 -4.86 13.08 -4.45
CA ALA A 9 -4.23 14.01 -5.41
C ALA A 9 -3.14 14.89 -4.78
N TYR A 10 -3.30 15.27 -3.50
CA TYR A 10 -2.29 16.04 -2.79
C TYR A 10 -1.00 15.24 -2.54
N PHE A 11 -1.11 13.97 -2.17
CA PHE A 11 0.05 13.09 -2.03
C PHE A 11 0.73 12.85 -3.38
N ASP A 12 -0.04 12.60 -4.43
CA ASP A 12 0.45 12.37 -5.79
C ASP A 12 1.22 13.59 -6.31
N GLN A 13 0.68 14.79 -6.09
CA GLN A 13 1.37 16.04 -6.39
C GLN A 13 2.70 16.15 -5.65
N LEU A 14 2.71 15.89 -4.33
CA LEU A 14 3.93 15.95 -3.53
C LEU A 14 4.98 14.94 -4.00
N VAL A 15 4.57 13.71 -4.36
CA VAL A 15 5.48 12.70 -4.93
C VAL A 15 6.08 13.21 -6.22
N SER A 16 5.26 13.67 -7.17
CA SER A 16 5.74 14.19 -8.45
C SER A 16 6.70 15.37 -8.27
N GLU A 17 6.32 16.39 -7.51
CA GLU A 17 7.13 17.58 -7.28
C GLU A 17 8.47 17.28 -6.60
N GLN A 18 8.49 16.36 -5.64
CA GLN A 18 9.65 16.13 -4.81
C GLN A 18 10.56 15.00 -5.28
N THR A 19 10.08 14.11 -6.15
CA THR A 19 10.88 12.98 -6.65
C THR A 19 11.12 13.03 -8.15
N GLY A 20 10.40 13.89 -8.89
CA GLY A 20 10.40 13.91 -10.36
C GLY A 20 9.72 12.71 -10.99
N ALA A 21 9.05 11.88 -10.20
CA ALA A 21 8.32 10.74 -10.72
C ALA A 21 7.06 11.17 -11.47
N ILE A 22 6.74 10.45 -12.53
CA ILE A 22 5.41 10.50 -13.14
C ILE A 22 4.50 9.62 -12.30
N VAL A 23 3.47 10.22 -11.70
CA VAL A 23 2.49 9.52 -10.87
C VAL A 23 1.30 9.14 -11.73
N VAL A 24 0.89 7.89 -11.67
CA VAL A 24 -0.30 7.37 -12.32
C VAL A 24 -1.26 6.90 -11.24
N ASP A 25 -2.32 7.66 -11.01
CA ASP A 25 -3.43 7.27 -10.16
C ASP A 25 -4.37 6.38 -10.97
N ALA A 26 -4.44 5.10 -10.60
CA ALA A 26 -5.15 4.08 -11.35
C ALA A 26 -6.48 3.74 -10.68
N ASP A 27 -7.56 3.81 -11.45
CA ASP A 27 -8.87 3.32 -11.03
C ASP A 27 -8.97 1.79 -11.24
N TYR A 28 -9.87 1.17 -10.49
CA TYR A 28 -10.12 -0.27 -10.55
C TYR A 28 -11.58 -0.61 -10.22
N ARG A 29 -12.05 -1.76 -10.68
CA ARG A 29 -13.41 -2.25 -10.41
C ARG A 29 -13.61 -2.53 -8.93
N VAL A 30 -14.72 -2.04 -8.37
CA VAL A 30 -15.01 -2.08 -6.94
C VAL A 30 -16.11 -3.07 -6.57
N ALA A 31 -16.03 -3.59 -5.35
CA ALA A 31 -17.08 -4.41 -4.74
C ALA A 31 -18.25 -3.51 -4.24
N PRO A 32 -19.47 -4.05 -4.15
CA PRO A 32 -19.82 -5.49 -4.28
C PRO A 32 -20.03 -5.99 -5.71
N GLU A 33 -20.11 -5.12 -6.71
CA GLU A 33 -20.37 -5.52 -8.10
C GLU A 33 -19.22 -6.37 -8.66
N ASN A 34 -17.99 -6.08 -8.25
CA ASN A 34 -16.80 -6.77 -8.69
C ASN A 34 -15.96 -7.21 -7.49
N VAL A 35 -16.08 -8.49 -7.13
CA VAL A 35 -15.32 -9.09 -6.03
C VAL A 35 -13.92 -9.53 -6.48
N PHE A 36 -13.08 -9.98 -5.54
CA PHE A 36 -11.79 -10.58 -5.87
C PHE A 36 -11.93 -11.65 -7.00
N PRO A 37 -11.07 -11.64 -8.04
CA PRO A 37 -9.84 -10.84 -8.17
C PRO A 37 -9.97 -9.57 -9.02
N ALA A 38 -11.17 -9.06 -9.31
CA ALA A 38 -11.39 -8.01 -10.32
C ALA A 38 -10.47 -6.78 -10.14
N ALA A 39 -10.36 -6.24 -8.93
CA ALA A 39 -9.54 -5.05 -8.67
C ALA A 39 -8.04 -5.32 -8.90
N ILE A 40 -7.54 -6.50 -8.49
CA ILE A 40 -6.14 -6.83 -8.72
C ILE A 40 -5.86 -7.15 -10.19
N ASP A 41 -6.80 -7.72 -10.92
CA ASP A 41 -6.64 -7.93 -12.36
C ASP A 41 -6.56 -6.60 -13.13
N ASP A 42 -7.28 -5.57 -12.69
CA ASP A 42 -7.19 -4.21 -13.25
C ASP A 42 -5.84 -3.54 -12.89
N ALA A 43 -5.40 -3.67 -11.64
CA ALA A 43 -4.09 -3.17 -11.21
C ALA A 43 -2.94 -3.87 -11.97
N ASP A 44 -3.01 -5.18 -12.13
CA ASP A 44 -2.07 -5.98 -12.90
C ASP A 44 -1.99 -5.53 -14.37
N ALA A 45 -3.15 -5.27 -14.99
CA ALA A 45 -3.22 -4.75 -16.36
C ALA A 45 -2.59 -3.36 -16.48
N THR A 46 -2.84 -2.49 -15.48
CA THR A 46 -2.24 -1.15 -15.42
C THR A 46 -0.72 -1.22 -15.32
N ILE A 47 -0.17 -2.01 -14.40
CA ILE A 47 1.28 -2.18 -14.25
C ILE A 47 1.91 -2.71 -15.54
N LYS A 48 1.32 -3.74 -16.14
CA LYS A 48 1.81 -4.28 -17.41
C LYS A 48 1.82 -3.23 -18.52
N TRP A 49 0.74 -2.46 -18.64
CA TRP A 49 0.67 -1.39 -19.63
C TRP A 49 1.76 -0.32 -19.39
N LEU A 50 2.00 0.06 -18.13
CA LEU A 50 3.07 1.01 -17.78
C LEU A 50 4.45 0.47 -18.14
N GLN A 51 4.73 -0.79 -17.86
CA GLN A 51 6.00 -1.43 -18.21
C GLN A 51 6.28 -1.42 -19.72
N GLU A 52 5.24 -1.49 -20.53
CA GLU A 52 5.32 -1.55 -21.99
C GLU A 52 5.30 -0.17 -22.66
N ASN A 53 4.71 0.86 -22.02
CA ASN A 53 4.37 2.11 -22.73
C ASN A 53 4.89 3.40 -22.04
N ALA A 54 5.30 3.35 -20.76
CA ALA A 54 5.59 4.56 -20.01
C ALA A 54 6.79 5.35 -20.57
N GLU A 55 7.82 4.65 -21.08
CA GLU A 55 8.99 5.27 -21.67
C GLU A 55 8.62 6.03 -22.96
N GLU A 56 7.97 5.37 -23.90
CA GLU A 56 7.56 6.00 -25.16
C GLU A 56 6.59 7.18 -24.93
N ARG A 57 5.66 7.01 -24.00
CA ARG A 57 4.56 7.97 -23.83
C ARG A 57 4.95 9.20 -23.03
N TRP A 58 5.83 9.05 -22.05
CA TRP A 58 6.15 10.11 -21.07
C TRP A 58 7.65 10.27 -20.80
N GLY A 59 8.49 9.45 -21.38
CA GLY A 59 9.92 9.43 -21.05
C GLY A 59 10.22 8.90 -19.64
N ALA A 60 9.27 8.16 -19.04
CA ALA A 60 9.44 7.57 -17.72
C ALA A 60 10.23 6.27 -17.82
N ASP A 61 11.12 6.04 -16.87
CA ASP A 61 11.89 4.80 -16.77
C ASP A 61 11.07 3.71 -16.03
N PRO A 62 10.55 2.69 -16.72
CA PRO A 62 9.77 1.63 -16.08
C PRO A 62 10.60 0.73 -15.16
N THR A 63 11.93 0.82 -15.20
CA THR A 63 12.80 0.05 -14.30
C THR A 63 12.91 0.67 -12.90
N LEU A 64 12.41 1.90 -12.70
CA LEU A 64 12.36 2.60 -11.41
C LEU A 64 10.98 2.63 -10.77
N MET A 65 10.08 1.76 -11.23
CA MET A 65 8.70 1.74 -10.76
C MET A 65 8.58 1.45 -9.27
N THR A 66 7.74 2.23 -8.61
CA THR A 66 7.31 2.04 -7.21
C THR A 66 5.80 2.03 -7.12
N THR A 67 5.23 1.43 -6.07
CA THR A 67 3.79 1.43 -5.84
C THR A 67 3.45 2.08 -4.52
N SER A 68 2.30 2.76 -4.50
CA SER A 68 1.76 3.38 -3.28
C SER A 68 0.26 3.11 -3.20
N GLY A 69 -0.28 3.10 -1.97
CA GLY A 69 -1.72 2.94 -1.82
C GLY A 69 -2.24 3.15 -0.41
N PHE A 70 -3.51 3.53 -0.34
CA PHE A 70 -4.24 3.78 0.91
C PHE A 70 -5.26 2.67 1.11
N SER A 71 -5.36 2.12 2.32
CA SER A 71 -6.35 1.11 2.68
C SER A 71 -6.41 -0.05 1.67
N ALA A 72 -7.51 -0.19 0.93
CA ALA A 72 -7.66 -1.17 -0.15
C ALA A 72 -6.63 -1.00 -1.27
N GLY A 73 -6.29 0.26 -1.64
CA GLY A 73 -5.20 0.55 -2.58
C GLY A 73 -3.84 0.08 -2.07
N GLY A 74 -3.62 0.10 -0.75
CA GLY A 74 -2.44 -0.50 -0.13
C GLY A 74 -2.37 -2.02 -0.32
N ASN A 75 -3.51 -2.71 -0.27
CA ASN A 75 -3.58 -4.13 -0.62
C ASN A 75 -3.14 -4.35 -2.08
N LEU A 76 -3.69 -3.57 -3.01
CA LEU A 76 -3.35 -3.69 -4.43
C LEU A 76 -1.87 -3.36 -4.70
N ALA A 77 -1.31 -2.35 -4.01
CA ALA A 77 0.11 -1.99 -4.11
C ALA A 77 1.05 -3.15 -3.73
N PHE A 78 0.65 -4.00 -2.79
CA PHE A 78 1.33 -5.25 -2.48
C PHE A 78 1.01 -6.36 -3.50
N ALA A 79 -0.27 -6.56 -3.81
CA ALA A 79 -0.73 -7.69 -4.62
C ALA A 79 -0.11 -7.69 -6.03
N VAL A 80 0.13 -6.53 -6.64
CA VAL A 80 0.80 -6.42 -7.96
C VAL A 80 2.23 -6.97 -7.95
N THR A 81 2.91 -7.02 -6.78
CA THR A 81 4.24 -7.63 -6.70
C THR A 81 4.23 -9.13 -6.89
N GLN A 82 3.06 -9.77 -6.86
CA GLN A 82 2.95 -11.21 -7.11
C GLN A 82 3.07 -11.58 -8.60
N GLN A 83 3.07 -10.60 -9.50
CA GLN A 83 3.36 -10.81 -10.91
C GLN A 83 4.86 -11.06 -11.13
N LYS A 84 5.22 -12.02 -11.99
CA LYS A 84 6.63 -12.32 -12.32
C LYS A 84 7.40 -11.13 -12.86
N GLY A 85 6.77 -10.26 -13.67
CA GLY A 85 7.36 -9.03 -14.18
C GLY A 85 7.66 -7.97 -13.12
N CYS A 86 7.05 -8.08 -11.94
CA CYS A 86 7.19 -7.14 -10.83
C CYS A 86 8.19 -7.60 -9.76
N GLN A 87 8.78 -8.79 -9.91
CA GLN A 87 9.71 -9.41 -8.97
C GLN A 87 11.15 -9.42 -9.52
N ALA A 88 12.13 -9.35 -8.62
CA ALA A 88 13.52 -9.59 -9.00
C ALA A 88 13.69 -11.03 -9.54
N PRO A 89 14.52 -11.27 -10.58
CA PRO A 89 15.48 -10.34 -11.20
C PRO A 89 14.91 -9.56 -12.40
N SER A 90 13.60 -9.42 -12.56
CA SER A 90 13.05 -8.62 -13.66
C SER A 90 13.60 -7.19 -13.64
N PRO A 91 13.98 -6.61 -14.78
CA PRO A 91 14.41 -5.22 -14.84
C PRO A 91 13.29 -4.27 -14.39
N THR A 92 12.03 -4.62 -14.68
CA THR A 92 10.83 -3.85 -14.28
C THR A 92 10.26 -4.26 -12.92
N ALA A 93 11.05 -4.95 -12.08
CA ALA A 93 10.67 -5.27 -10.71
C ALA A 93 10.32 -3.98 -9.94
N ILE A 94 9.26 -4.04 -9.13
CA ILE A 94 8.89 -2.94 -8.22
C ILE A 94 10.04 -2.70 -7.23
N LYS A 95 10.46 -1.45 -7.08
CA LYS A 95 11.62 -1.08 -6.25
C LYS A 95 11.24 -0.75 -4.81
N ALA A 96 10.05 -0.18 -4.61
CA ALA A 96 9.53 0.08 -3.27
C ALA A 96 8.00 0.05 -3.24
N ILE A 97 7.47 -0.23 -2.04
CA ILE A 97 6.06 -0.07 -1.70
C ILE A 97 5.94 0.95 -0.57
N THR A 98 5.03 1.91 -0.68
CA THR A 98 4.64 2.77 0.43
C THR A 98 3.14 2.69 0.65
N THR A 99 2.70 2.30 1.83
CA THR A 99 1.28 2.14 2.11
C THR A 99 0.83 2.87 3.37
N PHE A 100 -0.42 3.28 3.34
CA PHE A 100 -1.09 3.96 4.44
C PHE A 100 -2.27 3.08 4.89
N TYR A 101 -2.23 2.62 6.15
CA TYR A 101 -3.23 1.75 6.77
C TYR A 101 -3.73 0.63 5.84
N ALA A 102 -2.80 -0.08 5.18
CA ALA A 102 -3.12 -1.12 4.23
C ALA A 102 -3.84 -2.32 4.87
N VAL A 103 -4.86 -2.85 4.21
CA VAL A 103 -5.40 -4.16 4.54
C VAL A 103 -4.57 -5.23 3.82
N ILE A 104 -3.86 -6.07 4.56
CA ILE A 104 -2.95 -7.07 3.98
C ILE A 104 -3.31 -8.52 4.33
N ASP A 105 -4.33 -8.72 5.14
CA ASP A 105 -4.86 -10.04 5.48
C ASP A 105 -6.39 -10.10 5.38
N PHE A 106 -6.90 -10.78 4.37
CA PHE A 106 -8.32 -11.04 4.17
C PHE A 106 -8.77 -12.43 4.61
N ARG A 107 -7.90 -13.23 5.25
CA ARG A 107 -8.26 -14.55 5.76
C ARG A 107 -9.27 -14.47 6.89
N LEU A 108 -9.17 -13.41 7.71
CA LEU A 108 -10.18 -13.09 8.71
C LEU A 108 -11.18 -12.07 8.17
N SER A 109 -12.44 -12.22 8.57
CA SER A 109 -13.41 -11.15 8.38
C SER A 109 -13.06 -9.94 9.24
N PRO A 110 -13.49 -8.72 8.89
CA PRO A 110 -13.18 -7.53 9.68
C PRO A 110 -13.71 -7.57 11.12
N TRP A 111 -14.73 -8.40 11.39
CA TRP A 111 -15.29 -8.58 12.73
C TRP A 111 -14.47 -9.55 13.61
N GLU A 112 -13.60 -10.35 13.01
CA GLU A 112 -12.73 -11.33 13.68
C GLU A 112 -11.30 -10.80 13.89
N LYS A 113 -10.96 -9.65 13.29
CA LYS A 113 -9.63 -9.06 13.44
C LYS A 113 -9.36 -8.62 14.88
N PRO A 114 -8.13 -8.76 15.38
CA PRO A 114 -7.74 -8.27 16.70
C PRO A 114 -7.99 -6.76 16.83
N HIS A 115 -8.51 -6.35 17.98
CA HIS A 115 -8.69 -4.94 18.30
C HIS A 115 -7.53 -4.47 19.18
N PRO A 116 -6.89 -3.33 18.90
CA PRO A 116 -5.89 -2.75 19.79
C PRO A 116 -6.55 -2.27 21.11
N ASP A 117 -5.79 -2.27 22.20
CA ASP A 117 -6.26 -1.94 23.54
C ASP A 117 -6.90 -0.53 23.65
N ASN A 118 -6.42 0.39 22.82
CA ASN A 118 -6.93 1.77 22.75
C ASN A 118 -8.12 1.96 21.81
N MET A 119 -8.67 0.88 21.25
CA MET A 119 -9.85 0.96 20.37
C MET A 119 -11.06 1.52 21.11
N PRO A 120 -11.74 2.55 20.60
CA PRO A 120 -12.91 3.11 21.27
C PRO A 120 -14.06 2.08 21.30
N LYS A 121 -14.78 2.02 22.44
CA LYS A 121 -15.94 1.11 22.59
C LYS A 121 -17.01 1.34 21.52
N ASN A 122 -17.20 2.58 21.12
CA ASN A 122 -18.10 2.99 20.05
C ASN A 122 -17.24 3.49 18.88
N ASP A 123 -16.63 2.56 18.15
CA ASP A 123 -15.86 2.87 16.97
C ASP A 123 -16.78 3.35 15.84
N PRO A 124 -16.67 4.60 15.37
CA PRO A 124 -17.50 5.11 14.27
C PRO A 124 -17.15 4.44 12.94
N ALA A 125 -15.95 3.86 12.79
CA ALA A 125 -15.53 3.17 11.59
C ALA A 125 -16.23 1.81 11.40
N LYS A 126 -16.94 1.28 12.42
CA LYS A 126 -17.71 0.03 12.29
C LYS A 126 -18.70 0.03 11.14
N VAL A 127 -19.23 1.20 10.76
CA VAL A 127 -20.14 1.34 9.61
C VAL A 127 -19.48 0.92 8.28
N PHE A 128 -18.14 0.94 8.19
CA PHE A 128 -17.39 0.55 7.00
C PHE A 128 -17.02 -0.92 6.97
N LEU A 129 -17.16 -1.68 8.07
CA LEU A 129 -16.77 -3.09 8.11
C LEU A 129 -17.43 -3.95 7.01
N PRO A 130 -18.74 -3.77 6.66
CA PRO A 130 -19.33 -4.49 5.53
C PRO A 130 -18.65 -4.19 4.20
N LEU A 131 -18.13 -2.99 4.00
CA LEU A 131 -17.40 -2.61 2.78
C LEU A 131 -16.02 -3.26 2.72
N PHE A 132 -15.34 -3.40 3.86
CA PHE A 132 -14.09 -4.16 3.96
C PHE A 132 -14.29 -5.63 3.57
N ASP A 133 -15.45 -6.20 3.93
CA ASP A 133 -15.72 -7.60 3.67
C ASP A 133 -16.26 -7.87 2.25
N ALA A 134 -16.95 -6.90 1.66
CA ALA A 134 -17.64 -7.07 0.37
C ALA A 134 -16.71 -7.55 -0.77
N TYR A 135 -15.45 -7.16 -0.76
CA TYR A 135 -14.46 -7.58 -1.77
C TYR A 135 -14.02 -9.04 -1.59
N ALA A 136 -13.76 -9.43 -0.35
CA ALA A 136 -13.11 -10.70 -0.03
C ALA A 136 -14.08 -11.82 0.35
N ALA A 137 -15.20 -11.53 1.03
CA ALA A 137 -16.11 -12.55 1.56
C ALA A 137 -16.53 -13.62 0.56
N PRO A 138 -16.96 -13.28 -0.68
CA PRO A 138 -17.37 -14.26 -1.65
C PRO A 138 -16.23 -15.15 -2.16
N ALA A 139 -14.99 -14.69 -2.06
CA ALA A 139 -13.80 -15.37 -2.59
C ALA A 139 -12.90 -15.98 -1.50
N ARG A 140 -13.05 -15.57 -0.25
CA ARG A 140 -12.15 -15.88 0.87
C ARG A 140 -11.84 -17.35 1.02
N ALA A 141 -12.87 -18.22 1.07
CA ALA A 141 -12.68 -19.65 1.26
C ALA A 141 -11.89 -20.30 0.13
N LYS A 142 -12.12 -19.85 -1.12
CA LYS A 142 -11.43 -20.39 -2.31
C LYS A 142 -9.98 -19.90 -2.42
N HIS A 143 -9.72 -18.68 -1.96
CA HIS A 143 -8.45 -17.99 -2.11
C HIS A 143 -7.77 -17.70 -0.76
N PHE A 144 -7.99 -18.58 0.23
CA PHE A 144 -7.49 -18.42 1.58
C PHE A 144 -5.95 -18.31 1.64
N GLU A 145 -5.25 -19.07 0.80
CA GLU A 145 -3.79 -19.09 0.71
C GLU A 145 -3.24 -18.24 -0.47
N ASP A 146 -4.07 -17.39 -1.06
CA ASP A 146 -3.66 -16.59 -2.22
C ASP A 146 -3.01 -15.26 -1.77
N PRO A 147 -1.70 -15.05 -2.00
CA PRO A 147 -1.02 -13.81 -1.62
C PRO A 147 -1.49 -12.57 -2.40
N ARG A 148 -2.22 -12.76 -3.52
CA ARG A 148 -2.85 -11.65 -4.23
C ARG A 148 -4.09 -11.12 -3.49
N LEU A 149 -4.76 -11.99 -2.69
CA LEU A 149 -5.84 -11.57 -1.79
C LEU A 149 -5.28 -11.10 -0.45
N SER A 150 -4.38 -11.90 0.13
CA SER A 150 -3.79 -11.66 1.45
C SER A 150 -2.27 -11.50 1.36
N PRO A 151 -1.77 -10.31 1.03
CA PRO A 151 -0.33 -10.02 0.91
C PRO A 151 0.53 -10.39 2.12
N VAL A 152 -0.08 -10.55 3.29
CA VAL A 152 0.62 -11.09 4.47
C VAL A 152 1.24 -12.48 4.21
N LEU A 153 0.76 -13.21 3.21
CA LEU A 153 1.27 -14.52 2.80
C LEU A 153 2.42 -14.45 1.80
N SER A 154 2.79 -13.26 1.32
CA SER A 154 3.85 -13.09 0.33
C SER A 154 5.17 -13.62 0.85
N GLU A 155 5.85 -14.40 0.01
CA GLU A 155 7.24 -14.78 0.22
C GLU A 155 8.14 -13.56 0.09
N LYS A 156 9.18 -13.44 0.91
CA LYS A 156 10.06 -12.26 0.89
C LYS A 156 10.73 -12.00 -0.46
N GLU A 157 10.96 -13.06 -1.23
CA GLU A 157 11.56 -13.00 -2.57
C GLU A 157 10.65 -12.31 -3.59
N SER A 158 9.33 -12.32 -3.37
CA SER A 158 8.35 -11.63 -4.22
C SER A 158 8.19 -10.14 -3.88
N LEU A 159 8.79 -9.70 -2.78
CA LEU A 159 8.65 -8.35 -2.26
C LEU A 159 9.84 -7.47 -2.67
N PRO A 160 9.63 -6.15 -2.86
CA PRO A 160 10.72 -5.22 -3.11
C PRO A 160 11.63 -5.07 -1.89
N GLU A 161 12.80 -4.51 -2.11
CA GLU A 161 13.80 -4.33 -1.05
C GLU A 161 13.42 -3.26 -0.02
N ARG A 162 12.44 -2.42 -0.32
CA ARG A 162 12.05 -1.29 0.52
C ARG A 162 10.53 -1.20 0.62
N ILE A 163 10.01 -1.27 1.84
CA ILE A 163 8.58 -1.22 2.14
C ILE A 163 8.37 -0.27 3.31
N LEU A 164 7.44 0.68 3.15
CA LEU A 164 6.97 1.52 4.24
C LEU A 164 5.50 1.18 4.55
N LEU A 165 5.23 0.91 5.81
CA LEU A 165 3.89 0.79 6.36
C LEU A 165 3.62 1.98 7.28
N VAL A 166 2.66 2.83 6.93
CA VAL A 166 2.14 3.86 7.83
C VAL A 166 0.94 3.29 8.57
N VAL A 167 1.12 3.02 9.86
CA VAL A 167 0.19 2.23 10.69
C VAL A 167 -0.43 3.09 11.77
N PRO A 168 -1.71 3.46 11.67
CA PRO A 168 -2.44 4.13 12.75
C PRO A 168 -2.68 3.14 13.90
N GLY A 169 -2.53 3.62 15.15
CA GLY A 169 -2.66 2.76 16.33
C GLY A 169 -4.10 2.42 16.73
N ILE A 170 -5.09 3.15 16.21
CA ILE A 170 -6.51 2.90 16.45
C ILE A 170 -7.12 2.30 15.18
N ASP A 171 -6.73 1.08 14.86
CA ASP A 171 -7.14 0.39 13.64
C ASP A 171 -7.14 -1.13 13.84
N ILE A 172 -8.13 -1.82 13.30
CA ILE A 172 -8.18 -3.30 13.30
C ILE A 172 -7.08 -3.94 12.44
N LEU A 173 -6.37 -3.15 11.64
CA LEU A 173 -5.32 -3.61 10.73
C LEU A 173 -3.90 -3.52 11.34
N VAL A 174 -3.78 -3.06 12.60
CA VAL A 174 -2.47 -2.89 13.26
C VAL A 174 -1.72 -4.21 13.38
N ALA A 175 -2.41 -5.25 13.87
CA ALA A 175 -1.78 -6.54 14.15
C ALA A 175 -1.17 -7.16 12.90
N GLU A 176 -1.94 -7.28 11.82
CA GLU A 176 -1.49 -7.89 10.57
C GLU A 176 -0.30 -7.17 9.94
N GLN A 177 -0.28 -5.83 10.00
CA GLN A 177 0.82 -5.04 9.46
C GLN A 177 2.09 -5.16 10.31
N THR A 178 1.94 -5.19 11.64
CA THR A 178 3.08 -5.32 12.57
C THR A 178 3.69 -6.72 12.47
N GLU A 179 2.88 -7.77 12.52
CA GLU A 179 3.31 -9.15 12.40
C GLU A 179 3.98 -9.43 11.04
N PHE A 180 3.44 -8.87 9.97
CA PHE A 180 4.06 -8.96 8.65
C PHE A 180 5.45 -8.33 8.63
N ALA A 181 5.60 -7.12 9.18
CA ALA A 181 6.88 -6.43 9.20
C ALA A 181 7.92 -7.20 10.03
N GLU A 182 7.52 -7.70 11.21
CA GLU A 182 8.38 -8.52 12.06
C GLU A 182 8.81 -9.80 11.33
N ARG A 183 7.89 -10.52 10.70
CA ARG A 183 8.18 -11.73 9.94
C ARG A 183 9.19 -11.48 8.83
N ILE A 184 8.93 -10.53 7.95
CA ILE A 184 9.80 -10.25 6.81
C ILE A 184 11.19 -9.77 7.25
N ASN A 185 11.26 -8.90 8.27
CA ASN A 185 12.54 -8.42 8.77
C ASN A 185 13.35 -9.54 9.46
N ASN A 186 12.68 -10.45 10.18
CA ASN A 186 13.33 -11.63 10.78
C ASN A 186 13.85 -12.60 9.70
N GLU A 187 13.08 -12.85 8.65
CA GLU A 187 13.50 -13.69 7.51
C GLU A 187 14.68 -13.10 6.72
N ASP A 188 14.80 -11.78 6.68
CA ASP A 188 15.93 -11.09 6.05
C ASP A 188 17.20 -11.12 6.91
N GLY A 189 17.07 -11.29 8.23
CA GLY A 189 18.17 -11.23 9.19
C GLY A 189 18.69 -9.80 9.40
N GLU A 190 19.93 -9.68 9.84
CA GLU A 190 20.55 -8.38 10.09
C GLU A 190 20.81 -7.63 8.77
N ARG A 191 20.25 -6.41 8.68
CA ARG A 191 20.46 -5.48 7.56
C ARG A 191 20.73 -4.08 8.11
N GLU A 192 21.56 -3.31 7.42
CA GLU A 192 21.79 -1.89 7.74
C GLU A 192 20.49 -1.08 7.71
N VAL A 193 19.63 -1.37 6.71
CA VAL A 193 18.28 -0.80 6.59
C VAL A 193 17.29 -1.94 6.49
N GLN A 194 16.34 -2.00 7.40
CA GLN A 194 15.28 -3.00 7.38
C GLN A 194 14.46 -2.90 6.09
N ARG A 195 14.03 -4.05 5.56
CA ARG A 195 13.18 -4.11 4.37
C ARG A 195 11.84 -3.45 4.62
N VAL A 196 11.20 -3.79 5.73
CA VAL A 196 9.90 -3.23 6.13
C VAL A 196 10.11 -2.25 7.27
N GLU A 197 9.85 -0.99 6.98
CA GLU A 197 9.86 0.09 7.96
C GLU A 197 8.42 0.42 8.35
N ILE A 198 8.15 0.60 9.64
CA ILE A 198 6.85 1.03 10.15
C ILE A 198 6.94 2.46 10.67
N LEU A 199 6.06 3.33 10.18
CA LEU A 199 5.73 4.59 10.82
C LEU A 199 4.49 4.39 11.68
N HIS A 200 4.66 4.23 12.99
CA HIS A 200 3.56 4.11 13.93
C HIS A 200 2.94 5.47 14.27
N GLU A 201 1.65 5.61 13.98
CA GLU A 201 0.83 6.77 14.32
C GLU A 201 -0.16 6.42 15.44
N LYS A 202 0.37 6.30 16.69
CA LYS A 202 -0.28 5.66 17.84
C LYS A 202 -1.69 6.15 18.17
N ASP A 203 -1.94 7.46 17.99
CA ASP A 203 -3.18 8.12 18.38
C ASP A 203 -4.11 8.41 17.19
N LEU A 204 -3.77 7.87 16.02
CA LEU A 204 -4.53 8.07 14.80
C LEU A 204 -5.31 6.82 14.43
N PHE A 205 -6.33 7.01 13.60
CA PHE A 205 -7.30 5.99 13.21
C PHE A 205 -7.29 5.73 11.70
N HIS A 206 -7.94 4.65 11.29
CA HIS A 206 -8.06 4.29 9.87
C HIS A 206 -8.64 5.44 9.04
N GLY A 207 -7.99 5.81 7.94
CA GLY A 207 -8.47 6.90 7.08
C GLY A 207 -8.20 8.31 7.62
N TYR A 208 -7.29 8.48 8.57
CA TYR A 208 -7.00 9.80 9.15
C TYR A 208 -6.44 10.82 8.15
N LEU A 209 -5.90 10.37 7.03
CA LEU A 209 -5.34 11.25 5.99
C LEU A 209 -6.41 11.91 5.13
N GLU A 210 -7.59 11.28 5.01
CA GLU A 210 -8.71 11.78 4.20
C GLU A 210 -9.67 12.71 4.96
N VAL A 211 -9.58 12.74 6.31
CA VAL A 211 -10.47 13.63 7.07
C VAL A 211 -10.05 15.09 6.95
N PRO A 212 -10.97 16.07 7.12
CA PRO A 212 -10.64 17.49 7.10
C PRO A 212 -9.56 17.88 8.13
N ASP A 213 -8.79 18.94 7.85
CA ASP A 213 -7.70 19.42 8.71
C ASP A 213 -8.16 19.91 10.11
N ILE A 214 -9.47 20.14 10.27
CA ILE A 214 -10.07 20.42 11.58
C ILE A 214 -10.13 19.18 12.48
N VAL A 215 -10.16 17.97 11.90
CA VAL A 215 -10.18 16.69 12.64
C VAL A 215 -8.74 16.21 12.89
N VAL A 216 -7.92 16.17 11.86
CA VAL A 216 -6.51 15.84 11.97
C VAL A 216 -5.69 16.94 11.28
N LYS A 217 -4.83 17.59 12.07
CA LYS A 217 -4.02 18.73 11.59
C LYS A 217 -3.14 18.34 10.41
N ARG A 218 -2.98 19.27 9.50
CA ARG A 218 -2.18 19.08 8.28
C ARG A 218 -0.72 18.67 8.54
N ASP A 219 -0.08 19.22 9.58
CA ASP A 219 1.29 18.86 9.95
C ASP A 219 1.45 17.38 10.32
N ILE A 220 0.42 16.79 10.97
CA ILE A 220 0.37 15.37 11.29
C ILE A 220 0.31 14.54 10.00
N LYS A 221 -0.60 14.88 9.08
CA LYS A 221 -0.72 14.20 7.78
C LYS A 221 0.57 14.32 6.96
N HIS A 222 1.16 15.52 6.93
CA HIS A 222 2.42 15.77 6.23
C HIS A 222 3.59 14.93 6.74
N ARG A 223 3.60 14.54 8.01
CA ARG A 223 4.64 13.66 8.56
C ARG A 223 4.63 12.31 7.83
N ALA A 224 3.46 11.71 7.63
CA ALA A 224 3.31 10.46 6.91
C ALA A 224 3.73 10.60 5.43
N TYR A 225 3.27 11.65 4.75
CA TYR A 225 3.64 11.91 3.37
C TYR A 225 5.14 12.16 3.19
N LYS A 226 5.75 12.98 4.06
CA LYS A 226 7.19 13.22 4.04
C LYS A 226 7.99 11.93 4.23
N LYS A 227 7.53 11.04 5.12
CA LYS A 227 8.19 9.75 5.34
C LYS A 227 8.11 8.88 4.09
N ALA A 228 6.95 8.77 3.45
CA ALA A 228 6.78 8.04 2.20
C ALA A 228 7.69 8.61 1.09
N ILE A 229 7.69 9.92 0.89
CA ILE A 229 8.54 10.59 -0.09
C ILE A 229 10.03 10.37 0.20
N GLN A 230 10.43 10.39 1.48
CA GLN A 230 11.81 10.07 1.86
C GLN A 230 12.21 8.67 1.41
N VAL A 231 11.36 7.67 1.68
CA VAL A 231 11.60 6.28 1.25
C VAL A 231 11.72 6.17 -0.26
N LEU A 232 10.83 6.84 -1.01
CA LEU A 232 10.90 6.87 -2.48
C LEU A 232 12.20 7.50 -2.98
N LYS A 233 12.60 8.66 -2.43
CA LYS A 233 13.87 9.32 -2.77
C LYS A 233 15.09 8.46 -2.48
N GLU A 234 15.13 7.81 -1.33
CA GLU A 234 16.21 6.89 -0.94
C GLU A 234 16.28 5.71 -1.91
N THR A 235 15.12 5.15 -2.26
CA THR A 235 15.02 4.07 -3.24
C THR A 235 15.54 4.51 -4.60
N HIS A 236 15.07 5.63 -5.13
CA HIS A 236 15.49 6.13 -6.44
C HIS A 236 17.00 6.42 -6.49
N ARG A 237 17.58 7.00 -5.42
CA ARG A 237 19.04 7.25 -5.33
C ARG A 237 19.87 5.98 -5.41
N LYS A 238 19.37 4.87 -4.90
CA LYS A 238 20.04 3.55 -5.01
C LYS A 238 20.19 3.08 -6.46
N TYR A 239 19.35 3.62 -7.34
CA TYR A 239 19.34 3.35 -8.77
C TYR A 239 19.80 4.58 -9.59
N ASP A 240 20.67 5.40 -9.00
CA ASP A 240 21.31 6.58 -9.61
C ASP A 240 20.33 7.68 -10.09
N TRP A 241 19.09 7.68 -9.58
CA TRP A 241 18.15 8.74 -9.85
C TRP A 241 18.08 9.75 -8.69
N THR A 242 18.35 11.02 -9.02
CA THR A 242 18.20 12.15 -8.09
C THR A 242 17.39 13.27 -8.74
N TRP A 243 16.45 13.82 -7.98
CA TRP A 243 15.64 14.94 -8.39
C TRP A 243 15.98 16.16 -7.54
N ASN A 244 16.38 17.24 -8.22
CA ASN A 244 16.63 18.54 -7.62
C ASN A 244 15.54 19.49 -8.12
N ALA A 245 14.47 19.64 -7.32
CA ALA A 245 13.39 20.61 -7.58
C ALA A 245 13.84 22.02 -7.24
#